data_6a4125e3fc6fb571502b8b5e6effc476
#
_entry.id   6a4125e3fc6fb571502b8b5e6effc476
#
_cell.length_a   1.000
_cell.length_b   1.000
_cell.length_c   1.000
_cell.angle_alpha   90.00
_cell.angle_beta   90.00
_cell.angle_gamma   90.00
#
_symmetry.space_group_name_H-M   'P 1'
#
loop_
_entity.id
_entity.type
_entity.pdbx_description
1 polymer ?
#
loop_
_entity_poly.entity_id
_entity_poly.type
_entity_poly.pdbx_seq_one_letter_code
_entity_poly.pdbx_strand_id
1 'polypeptide(L)'
;AKLTRAFTVGVKRHCEQMYNSTSCRSYSSGKVLLTFSSTACDGAQLKKYREETLARAILVHDALWESGYLTGDMTQYELARAYYVWLCNNCVYDEGIVSSSSLSHLAYSALVDGVAVCDGYTGAYDLLLRLEGIECTALMNADHIWTVAELDGKTYHIDTTWGDQGTRVDMSFFGMTEAQSRTKHAW
;
A
#
# COMPACT_ATOMS: atom_id res chain seq x y z
N ALA A 1 -15.89 -21.80 -0.83
CA ALA A 1 -14.44 -21.83 -0.54
C ALA A 1 -13.59 -21.16 -1.61
N LYS A 2 -13.67 -21.55 -2.91
CA LYS A 2 -12.85 -20.93 -3.98
C LYS A 2 -13.13 -19.44 -4.17
N LEU A 3 -14.39 -19.04 -4.18
CA LEU A 3 -14.80 -17.64 -4.34
C LEU A 3 -14.31 -16.78 -3.17
N THR A 4 -14.51 -17.23 -1.93
CA THR A 4 -14.03 -16.53 -0.74
C THR A 4 -12.52 -16.33 -0.76
N ARG A 5 -11.75 -17.37 -1.16
CA ARG A 5 -10.30 -17.29 -1.29
C ARG A 5 -9.88 -16.25 -2.34
N ALA A 6 -10.53 -16.23 -3.51
CA ALA A 6 -10.23 -15.26 -4.57
C ALA A 6 -10.47 -13.81 -4.09
N PHE A 7 -11.56 -13.56 -3.36
CA PHE A 7 -11.85 -12.24 -2.80
C PHE A 7 -10.87 -11.85 -1.70
N THR A 8 -10.52 -12.77 -0.79
CA THR A 8 -9.53 -12.50 0.25
C THR A 8 -8.18 -12.11 -0.35
N VAL A 9 -7.73 -12.83 -1.39
CA VAL A 9 -6.51 -12.49 -2.11
C VAL A 9 -6.63 -11.13 -2.80
N GLY A 10 -7.76 -10.83 -3.44
CA GLY A 10 -7.99 -9.54 -4.09
C GLY A 10 -7.92 -8.37 -3.10
N VAL A 11 -8.57 -8.51 -1.94
CA VAL A 11 -8.52 -7.46 -0.90
C VAL A 11 -7.11 -7.22 -0.39
N LYS A 12 -6.33 -8.28 -0.16
CA LYS A 12 -4.94 -8.15 0.31
C LYS A 12 -4.00 -7.55 -0.73
N ARG A 13 -4.33 -7.66 -2.02
CA ARG A 13 -3.56 -7.03 -3.11
C ARG A 13 -3.86 -5.55 -3.31
N HIS A 14 -4.84 -5.01 -2.61
CA HIS A 14 -5.30 -3.63 -2.70
C HIS A 14 -5.33 -3.00 -1.32
N CYS A 15 -4.15 -2.91 -0.68
CA CYS A 15 -3.99 -2.35 0.67
C CYS A 15 -4.47 -0.90 0.76
N GLU A 16 -4.42 -0.17 -0.35
CA GLU A 16 -4.95 1.20 -0.46
C GLU A 16 -6.45 1.29 -0.18
N GLN A 17 -7.19 0.19 -0.33
CA GLN A 17 -8.62 0.12 0.00
C GLN A 17 -8.89 -0.08 1.50
N MET A 18 -7.87 -0.38 2.29
CA MET A 18 -7.93 -0.55 3.75
C MET A 18 -8.89 -1.65 4.24
N TYR A 19 -9.31 -2.55 3.36
CA TYR A 19 -10.03 -3.77 3.75
C TYR A 19 -9.02 -4.87 4.07
N ASN A 20 -9.17 -5.52 5.22
CA ASN A 20 -8.34 -6.65 5.61
C ASN A 20 -9.15 -7.91 5.98
N SER A 21 -10.47 -7.82 5.90
CA SER A 21 -11.37 -8.94 6.16
C SER A 21 -12.48 -9.03 5.12
N THR A 22 -12.86 -10.25 4.75
CA THR A 22 -13.95 -10.51 3.80
C THR A 22 -14.84 -11.65 4.29
N SER A 23 -16.14 -11.52 4.07
CA SER A 23 -17.09 -12.62 4.26
C SER A 23 -17.99 -12.81 3.04
N CYS A 24 -18.44 -14.03 2.85
CA CYS A 24 -19.33 -14.41 1.76
C CYS A 24 -20.52 -15.20 2.32
N ARG A 25 -21.74 -14.75 2.03
CA ARG A 25 -22.99 -15.46 2.39
C ARG A 25 -23.78 -15.76 1.11
N SER A 26 -24.07 -17.03 0.88
CA SER A 26 -24.93 -17.48 -0.21
C SER A 26 -26.34 -17.77 0.32
N TYR A 27 -27.35 -17.45 -0.48
CA TYR A 27 -28.75 -17.65 -0.18
C TYR A 27 -29.35 -18.70 -1.15
N SER A 28 -30.38 -19.41 -0.73
CA SER A 28 -31.11 -20.40 -1.54
C SER A 28 -31.73 -19.78 -2.80
N SER A 29 -31.96 -18.47 -2.80
CA SER A 29 -32.42 -17.70 -3.97
C SER A 29 -31.36 -17.50 -5.07
N GLY A 30 -30.13 -18.01 -4.88
CA GLY A 30 -28.99 -17.75 -5.78
C GLY A 30 -28.26 -16.43 -5.51
N LYS A 31 -28.77 -15.59 -4.61
CA LYS A 31 -28.11 -14.35 -4.20
C LYS A 31 -26.82 -14.65 -3.43
N VAL A 32 -25.76 -13.90 -3.70
CA VAL A 32 -24.50 -13.94 -2.96
C VAL A 32 -24.24 -12.54 -2.38
N LEU A 33 -24.01 -12.47 -1.08
CA LEU A 33 -23.60 -11.25 -0.38
C LEU A 33 -22.10 -11.35 -0.06
N LEU A 34 -21.35 -10.38 -0.53
CA LEU A 34 -19.95 -10.18 -0.19
C LEU A 34 -19.85 -8.98 0.74
N THR A 35 -19.15 -9.15 1.85
CA THR A 35 -18.90 -8.06 2.80
C THR A 35 -17.40 -7.86 2.91
N PHE A 36 -16.95 -6.63 2.74
CA PHE A 36 -15.59 -6.18 2.95
C PHE A 36 -15.57 -5.34 4.22
N SER A 37 -14.59 -5.56 5.07
CA SER A 37 -14.48 -4.85 6.36
C SER A 37 -13.02 -4.69 6.77
N SER A 38 -12.80 -3.80 7.73
CA SER A 38 -11.53 -3.68 8.44
C SER A 38 -11.67 -4.28 9.84
N THR A 39 -10.61 -4.87 10.37
CA THR A 39 -10.54 -5.28 11.78
C THR A 39 -10.11 -4.14 12.68
N ALA A 40 -9.57 -3.06 12.12
CA ALA A 40 -9.08 -1.89 12.85
C ALA A 40 -10.18 -0.90 13.24
N CYS A 41 -11.31 -0.88 12.51
CA CYS A 41 -12.38 0.09 12.71
C CYS A 41 -13.71 -0.38 12.12
N ASP A 42 -14.81 0.25 12.52
CA ASP A 42 -16.12 0.00 11.91
C ASP A 42 -16.25 0.63 10.50
N GLY A 43 -17.35 0.33 9.82
CA GLY A 43 -17.55 0.77 8.44
C GLY A 43 -17.69 2.28 8.28
N ALA A 44 -18.23 3.00 9.27
CA ALA A 44 -18.36 4.46 9.23
C ALA A 44 -16.99 5.12 9.45
N GLN A 45 -16.22 4.61 10.38
CA GLN A 45 -14.85 5.05 10.62
C GLN A 45 -13.94 4.74 9.42
N LEU A 46 -14.07 3.55 8.81
CA LEU A 46 -13.31 3.17 7.63
C LEU A 46 -13.57 4.13 6.47
N LYS A 47 -14.84 4.51 6.25
CA LYS A 47 -15.19 5.49 5.23
C LYS A 47 -14.49 6.82 5.48
N LYS A 48 -14.54 7.33 6.72
CA LYS A 48 -13.88 8.57 7.13
C LYS A 48 -12.36 8.49 6.90
N TYR A 49 -11.71 7.42 7.35
CA TYR A 49 -10.28 7.23 7.17
C TYR A 49 -9.88 7.17 5.68
N ARG A 50 -10.68 6.55 4.83
CA ARG A 50 -10.44 6.53 3.38
C ARG A 50 -10.54 7.92 2.76
N GLU A 51 -11.53 8.71 3.15
CA GLU A 51 -11.68 10.09 2.68
C GLU A 51 -10.50 10.97 3.13
N GLU A 52 -10.09 10.87 4.39
CA GLU A 52 -8.93 11.60 4.93
C GLU A 52 -7.61 11.14 4.30
N THR A 53 -7.43 9.84 4.08
CA THR A 53 -6.25 9.29 3.42
C THR A 53 -6.13 9.79 1.99
N LEU A 54 -7.23 9.74 1.23
CA LEU A 54 -7.23 10.24 -0.14
C LEU A 54 -6.95 11.76 -0.20
N ALA A 55 -7.59 12.53 0.67
CA ALA A 55 -7.33 13.96 0.76
C ALA A 55 -5.87 14.25 1.09
N ARG A 56 -5.27 13.49 2.02
CA ARG A 56 -3.86 13.63 2.37
C ARG A 56 -2.92 13.21 1.23
N ALA A 57 -3.24 12.12 0.52
CA ALA A 57 -2.47 11.69 -0.63
C ALA A 57 -2.45 12.75 -1.74
N ILE A 58 -3.62 13.36 -2.02
CA ILE A 58 -3.72 14.47 -2.99
C ILE A 58 -2.89 15.67 -2.54
N LEU A 59 -2.95 16.05 -1.26
CA LEU A 59 -2.14 17.17 -0.74
C LEU A 59 -0.63 16.89 -0.87
N VAL A 60 -0.20 15.67 -0.63
CA VAL A 60 1.20 15.26 -0.82
C VAL A 60 1.59 15.33 -2.29
N HIS A 61 0.77 14.75 -3.16
CA HIS A 61 0.96 14.78 -4.61
C HIS A 61 1.11 16.23 -5.10
N ASP A 62 0.11 17.09 -4.81
CA ASP A 62 0.09 18.47 -5.27
C ASP A 62 1.30 19.26 -4.74
N ALA A 63 1.66 19.10 -3.47
CA ALA A 63 2.82 19.77 -2.89
C ALA A 63 4.14 19.35 -3.54
N LEU A 64 4.30 18.08 -3.91
CA LEU A 64 5.50 17.60 -4.59
C LEU A 64 5.58 18.13 -6.03
N TRP A 65 4.46 18.25 -6.74
CA TRP A 65 4.39 18.87 -8.05
C TRP A 65 4.61 20.38 -7.99
N GLU A 66 3.95 21.09 -7.09
CA GLU A 66 4.08 22.55 -6.91
C GLU A 66 5.50 22.97 -6.50
N SER A 67 6.18 22.14 -5.70
CA SER A 67 7.57 22.40 -5.31
C SER A 67 8.60 22.16 -6.41
N GLY A 68 8.21 21.53 -7.53
CA GLY A 68 9.10 21.07 -8.57
C GLY A 68 9.93 19.84 -8.20
N TYR A 69 9.60 19.16 -7.11
CA TYR A 69 10.22 17.87 -6.77
C TYR A 69 9.79 16.76 -7.74
N LEU A 70 8.54 16.81 -8.21
CA LEU A 70 8.04 16.06 -9.37
C LEU A 70 7.92 16.98 -10.56
N THR A 71 8.30 16.51 -11.75
CA THR A 71 8.27 17.30 -13.00
C THR A 71 7.70 16.47 -14.15
N GLY A 72 7.15 17.15 -15.16
CA GLY A 72 6.46 16.51 -16.28
C GLY A 72 7.37 15.75 -17.27
N ASP A 73 8.67 15.84 -17.12
CA ASP A 73 9.67 15.09 -17.88
C ASP A 73 10.16 13.81 -17.18
N MET A 74 9.73 13.60 -15.93
CA MET A 74 10.01 12.35 -15.22
C MET A 74 9.30 11.15 -15.84
N THR A 75 10.02 10.03 -15.93
CA THR A 75 9.46 8.73 -16.28
C THR A 75 8.64 8.17 -15.10
N GLN A 76 7.83 7.13 -15.35
CA GLN A 76 7.10 6.45 -14.26
C GLN A 76 8.05 5.89 -13.19
N TYR A 77 9.23 5.42 -13.61
CA TYR A 77 10.25 4.93 -12.68
C TYR A 77 10.79 6.05 -11.77
N GLU A 78 11.01 7.25 -12.30
CA GLU A 78 11.48 8.40 -11.54
C GLU A 78 10.40 8.94 -10.60
N LEU A 79 9.14 9.02 -11.04
CA LEU A 79 8.00 9.39 -10.19
C LEU A 79 7.84 8.39 -9.04
N ALA A 80 7.83 7.09 -9.34
CA ALA A 80 7.75 6.04 -8.32
C ALA A 80 8.91 6.12 -7.31
N ARG A 81 10.14 6.38 -7.80
CA ARG A 81 11.30 6.58 -6.95
C ARG A 81 11.16 7.80 -6.03
N ALA A 82 10.61 8.88 -6.53
CA ALA A 82 10.40 10.09 -5.73
C ALA A 82 9.40 9.84 -4.59
N TYR A 83 8.27 9.17 -4.86
CA TYR A 83 7.31 8.78 -3.82
C TYR A 83 7.89 7.76 -2.83
N TYR A 84 8.71 6.82 -3.29
CA TYR A 84 9.42 5.90 -2.42
C TYR A 84 10.28 6.63 -1.40
N VAL A 85 11.13 7.54 -1.87
CA VAL A 85 12.00 8.35 -1.00
C VAL A 85 11.17 9.24 -0.08
N TRP A 86 10.10 9.85 -0.60
CA TRP A 86 9.22 10.69 0.21
C TRP A 86 8.59 9.89 1.35
N LEU A 87 8.00 8.73 1.06
CA LEU A 87 7.32 7.92 2.08
C LEU A 87 8.28 7.41 3.14
N CYS A 88 9.44 6.88 2.75
CA CYS A 88 10.47 6.43 3.69
C CYS A 88 11.03 7.57 4.59
N ASN A 89 10.91 8.83 4.19
CA ASN A 89 11.33 9.98 5.00
C ASN A 89 10.19 10.59 5.83
N ASN A 90 8.94 10.21 5.59
CA ASN A 90 7.77 10.81 6.23
C ASN A 90 6.92 9.81 7.02
N CYS A 91 7.32 8.57 7.07
CA CYS A 91 6.70 7.52 7.88
C CYS A 91 7.78 6.82 8.70
N VAL A 92 7.41 6.29 9.86
CA VAL A 92 8.29 5.44 10.68
C VAL A 92 7.60 4.10 10.97
N TYR A 93 8.39 3.03 11.07
CA TYR A 93 7.85 1.71 11.36
C TYR A 93 7.34 1.62 12.80
N ASP A 94 6.12 1.06 12.96
CA ASP A 94 5.50 0.86 14.28
C ASP A 94 6.02 -0.42 14.94
N GLU A 95 7.09 -0.31 15.69
CA GLU A 95 7.71 -1.40 16.44
C GLU A 95 6.83 -1.92 17.59
N GLY A 96 5.82 -1.13 17.99
CA GLY A 96 4.94 -1.45 19.12
C GLY A 96 3.71 -2.28 18.73
N ILE A 97 3.52 -2.57 17.44
CA ILE A 97 2.32 -3.25 16.97
C ILE A 97 2.28 -4.71 17.43
N VAL A 98 1.18 -5.10 18.05
CA VAL A 98 0.95 -6.48 18.52
C VAL A 98 -0.40 -7.04 18.07
N SER A 99 -1.17 -6.27 17.29
CA SER A 99 -2.54 -6.63 16.89
C SER A 99 -2.85 -6.21 15.47
N SER A 100 -3.40 -7.14 14.68
CA SER A 100 -3.93 -6.88 13.33
C SER A 100 -5.13 -5.92 13.31
N SER A 101 -5.64 -5.51 14.45
CA SER A 101 -6.69 -4.50 14.59
C SER A 101 -6.17 -3.09 14.80
N SER A 102 -4.86 -2.86 14.79
CA SER A 102 -4.28 -1.52 14.87
C SER A 102 -4.50 -0.74 13.57
N LEU A 103 -4.63 0.58 13.70
CA LEU A 103 -4.70 1.50 12.58
C LEU A 103 -3.41 1.51 11.77
N SER A 104 -2.26 1.14 12.36
CA SER A 104 -0.96 1.04 11.68
C SER A 104 -0.96 0.10 10.46
N HIS A 105 -1.97 -0.77 10.34
CA HIS A 105 -2.22 -1.59 9.15
C HIS A 105 -2.93 -0.85 8.00
N LEU A 106 -3.35 0.38 8.20
CA LEU A 106 -4.07 1.15 7.20
C LEU A 106 -3.15 2.19 6.55
N ALA A 107 -3.34 2.42 5.26
CA ALA A 107 -2.68 3.53 4.55
C ALA A 107 -2.91 4.90 5.22
N TYR A 108 -4.02 5.03 5.98
CA TYR A 108 -4.32 6.19 6.82
C TYR A 108 -3.15 6.52 7.75
N SER A 109 -2.71 5.55 8.56
CA SER A 109 -1.65 5.81 9.55
C SER A 109 -0.33 6.19 8.88
N ALA A 110 0.02 5.59 7.74
CA ALA A 110 1.22 5.96 7.02
C ALA A 110 1.19 7.40 6.48
N LEU A 111 0.05 7.83 5.90
CA LEU A 111 -0.06 9.14 5.26
C LEU A 111 -0.47 10.27 6.21
N VAL A 112 -1.28 9.98 7.23
CA VAL A 112 -1.86 10.99 8.14
C VAL A 112 -1.08 11.06 9.44
N ASP A 113 -0.83 9.88 10.07
CA ASP A 113 -0.15 9.81 11.36
C ASP A 113 1.38 9.71 11.23
N GLY A 114 1.89 9.28 10.07
CA GLY A 114 3.32 9.08 9.82
C GLY A 114 3.91 7.86 10.55
N VAL A 115 3.07 6.89 10.92
CA VAL A 115 3.48 5.65 11.62
C VAL A 115 2.69 4.48 11.07
N ALA A 116 3.35 3.41 10.59
CA ALA A 116 2.66 2.26 10.03
C ALA A 116 3.47 0.96 10.11
N VAL A 117 2.83 -0.15 9.80
CA VAL A 117 3.49 -1.42 9.49
C VAL A 117 3.39 -1.71 7.98
N CYS A 118 3.87 -2.85 7.53
CA CYS A 118 4.10 -3.15 6.11
C CYS A 118 2.89 -2.94 5.20
N ASP A 119 1.68 -3.32 5.60
CA ASP A 119 0.46 -3.12 4.79
C ASP A 119 -0.01 -1.64 4.77
N GLY A 120 0.23 -0.89 5.83
CA GLY A 120 0.02 0.56 5.85
C GLY A 120 0.97 1.30 4.90
N TYR A 121 2.29 0.97 4.94
CA TYR A 121 3.28 1.48 3.99
C TYR A 121 2.91 1.15 2.53
N THR A 122 2.64 -0.13 2.27
CA THR A 122 2.28 -0.60 0.92
C THR A 122 1.03 0.08 0.40
N GLY A 123 -0.02 0.17 1.22
CA GLY A 123 -1.26 0.83 0.82
C GLY A 123 -1.09 2.34 0.56
N ALA A 124 -0.28 3.02 1.36
CA ALA A 124 0.05 4.43 1.16
C ALA A 124 0.82 4.65 -0.14
N TYR A 125 1.82 3.82 -0.39
CA TYR A 125 2.62 3.90 -1.60
C TYR A 125 1.81 3.58 -2.85
N ASP A 126 1.04 2.50 -2.84
CA ASP A 126 0.15 2.13 -3.95
C ASP A 126 -0.84 3.25 -4.28
N LEU A 127 -1.38 3.94 -3.27
CA LEU A 127 -2.29 5.07 -3.48
C LEU A 127 -1.59 6.23 -4.19
N LEU A 128 -0.37 6.59 -3.78
CA LEU A 128 0.43 7.65 -4.42
C LEU A 128 0.75 7.31 -5.88
N LEU A 129 1.15 6.07 -6.17
CA LEU A 129 1.39 5.60 -7.54
C LEU A 129 0.13 5.69 -8.42
N ARG A 130 -1.04 5.36 -7.87
CA ARG A 130 -2.31 5.43 -8.60
C ARG A 130 -2.75 6.85 -8.92
N LEU A 131 -2.35 7.86 -8.14
CA LEU A 131 -2.59 9.27 -8.50
C LEU A 131 -1.85 9.67 -9.78
N GLU A 132 -0.71 9.02 -10.07
CA GLU A 132 0.05 9.19 -11.32
C GLU A 132 -0.41 8.25 -12.45
N GLY A 133 -1.49 7.47 -12.24
CA GLY A 133 -1.95 6.48 -13.21
C GLY A 133 -1.03 5.28 -13.37
N ILE A 134 -0.13 5.03 -12.41
CA ILE A 134 0.79 3.88 -12.42
C ILE A 134 0.05 2.63 -11.93
N GLU A 135 0.07 1.58 -12.74
CA GLU A 135 -0.50 0.28 -12.39
C GLU A 135 0.35 -0.43 -11.34
N CYS A 136 -0.26 -0.74 -10.21
CA CYS A 136 0.40 -1.42 -9.11
C CYS A 136 -0.54 -2.37 -8.35
N THR A 137 0.05 -3.29 -7.61
CA THR A 137 -0.66 -4.23 -6.73
C THR A 137 0.27 -4.67 -5.60
N ALA A 138 -0.30 -5.05 -4.47
CA ALA A 138 0.48 -5.63 -3.38
C ALA A 138 0.76 -7.12 -3.62
N LEU A 139 1.97 -7.54 -3.31
CA LEU A 139 2.39 -8.94 -3.21
C LEU A 139 2.76 -9.24 -1.76
N MET A 140 2.45 -10.45 -1.30
CA MET A 140 2.70 -10.85 0.08
C MET A 140 3.24 -12.29 0.17
N ASN A 141 4.05 -12.52 1.18
CA ASN A 141 4.41 -13.86 1.66
C ASN A 141 3.70 -14.15 3.00
N ALA A 142 4.27 -15.01 3.85
CA ALA A 142 3.66 -15.35 5.14
C ALA A 142 3.61 -14.17 6.11
N ASP A 143 4.65 -13.33 6.13
CA ASP A 143 4.90 -12.37 7.21
C ASP A 143 5.06 -10.92 6.72
N HIS A 144 5.10 -10.70 5.41
CA HIS A 144 5.41 -9.40 4.83
C HIS A 144 4.62 -9.12 3.55
N ILE A 145 4.46 -7.83 3.23
CA ILE A 145 3.76 -7.35 2.05
C ILE A 145 4.51 -6.15 1.45
N TRP A 146 4.55 -6.06 0.11
CA TRP A 146 5.23 -5.00 -0.65
C TRP A 146 4.55 -4.76 -1.99
N THR A 147 4.89 -3.68 -2.66
CA THR A 147 4.33 -3.27 -3.95
C THR A 147 5.01 -3.98 -5.12
N VAL A 148 4.21 -4.36 -6.11
CA VAL A 148 4.65 -4.68 -7.47
C VAL A 148 4.01 -3.68 -8.43
N ALA A 149 4.82 -2.98 -9.22
CA ALA A 149 4.36 -1.95 -10.14
C ALA A 149 4.90 -2.16 -11.55
N GLU A 150 4.12 -1.75 -12.54
CA GLU A 150 4.59 -1.64 -13.92
C GLU A 150 5.08 -0.20 -14.14
N LEU A 151 6.37 -0.03 -14.40
CA LEU A 151 7.03 1.25 -14.61
C LEU A 151 7.73 1.23 -15.97
N ASP A 152 7.34 2.14 -16.86
CA ASP A 152 7.91 2.27 -18.20
C ASP A 152 7.90 0.93 -18.97
N GLY A 153 6.79 0.15 -18.84
CA GLY A 153 6.60 -1.14 -19.49
C GLY A 153 7.39 -2.30 -18.89
N LYS A 154 7.90 -2.16 -17.67
CA LYS A 154 8.63 -3.21 -16.94
C LYS A 154 8.06 -3.39 -15.54
N THR A 155 8.02 -4.65 -15.08
CA THR A 155 7.57 -4.98 -13.73
C THR A 155 8.72 -4.88 -12.73
N TYR A 156 8.45 -4.18 -11.63
CA TYR A 156 9.38 -4.00 -10.52
C TYR A 156 8.73 -4.30 -9.19
N HIS A 157 9.51 -4.83 -8.26
CA HIS A 157 9.17 -4.99 -6.86
C HIS A 157 9.75 -3.83 -6.05
N ILE A 158 8.95 -3.26 -5.17
CA ILE A 158 9.29 -2.06 -4.40
C ILE A 158 8.80 -2.26 -2.96
N ASP A 159 9.72 -2.18 -2.01
CA ASP A 159 9.41 -2.38 -0.59
C ASP A 159 9.75 -1.13 0.20
N THR A 160 8.75 -0.30 0.42
CA THR A 160 8.90 0.95 1.18
C THR A 160 9.13 0.70 2.68
N THR A 161 8.67 -0.43 3.22
CA THR A 161 8.86 -0.78 4.62
C THR A 161 10.32 -1.09 4.93
N TRP A 162 10.92 -1.99 4.15
CA TRP A 162 12.34 -2.33 4.33
C TRP A 162 13.28 -1.28 3.74
N GLY A 163 12.76 -0.41 2.90
CA GLY A 163 13.47 0.77 2.43
C GLY A 163 13.64 1.85 3.47
N ASP A 164 12.70 1.94 4.41
CA ASP A 164 12.82 2.81 5.57
C ASP A 164 13.76 2.20 6.61
N GLN A 165 14.92 2.80 6.79
CA GLN A 165 15.92 2.41 7.78
C GLN A 165 16.04 3.47 8.88
N GLY A 166 14.97 4.24 9.11
CA GLY A 166 14.87 5.30 10.11
C GLY A 166 15.72 6.53 9.77
N THR A 167 17.03 6.39 9.75
CA THR A 167 17.95 7.51 9.49
C THR A 167 18.38 7.63 8.02
N ARG A 168 18.04 6.67 7.18
CA ARG A 168 18.39 6.63 5.76
C ARG A 168 17.37 5.85 4.95
N VAL A 169 17.28 6.15 3.67
CA VAL A 169 16.50 5.38 2.70
C VAL A 169 17.40 4.35 2.03
N ASP A 170 17.04 3.06 2.12
CA ASP A 170 17.77 1.98 1.46
C ASP A 170 17.20 1.73 0.05
N MET A 171 17.88 2.24 -0.95
CA MET A 171 17.49 2.12 -2.36
C MET A 171 17.60 0.69 -2.91
N SER A 172 18.19 -0.26 -2.17
CA SER A 172 18.27 -1.65 -2.61
C SER A 172 16.92 -2.38 -2.59
N PHE A 173 15.91 -1.76 -1.98
CA PHE A 173 14.51 -2.24 -1.94
C PHE A 173 13.61 -1.52 -2.95
N PHE A 174 14.16 -0.62 -3.75
CA PHE A 174 13.45 0.06 -4.83
C PHE A 174 13.86 -0.51 -6.19
N GLY A 175 12.89 -0.74 -7.07
CA GLY A 175 13.13 -1.16 -8.46
C GLY A 175 13.76 -2.54 -8.60
N MET A 176 13.48 -3.45 -7.68
CA MET A 176 13.97 -4.83 -7.70
C MET A 176 13.32 -5.61 -8.86
N THR A 177 14.13 -6.41 -9.55
CA THR A 177 13.60 -7.47 -10.42
C THR A 177 12.97 -8.58 -9.57
N GLU A 178 12.15 -9.44 -10.20
CA GLU A 178 11.57 -10.61 -9.52
C GLU A 178 12.65 -11.48 -8.87
N ALA A 179 13.77 -11.73 -9.56
CA ALA A 179 14.87 -12.53 -9.02
C ALA A 179 15.51 -11.89 -7.77
N GLN A 180 15.70 -10.57 -7.77
CA GLN A 180 16.21 -9.84 -6.61
C GLN A 180 15.21 -9.88 -5.45
N SER A 181 13.92 -9.67 -5.75
CA SER A 181 12.86 -9.73 -4.74
C SER A 181 12.78 -11.13 -4.10
N ARG A 182 12.83 -12.20 -4.89
CA ARG A 182 12.83 -13.58 -4.37
C ARG A 182 14.00 -13.85 -3.42
N THR A 183 15.16 -13.27 -3.69
CA THR A 183 16.32 -13.40 -2.81
C THR A 183 16.12 -12.70 -1.47
N LYS A 184 15.47 -11.55 -1.47
CA LYS A 184 15.27 -10.74 -0.25
C LYS A 184 14.05 -11.18 0.58
N HIS A 185 12.95 -11.51 -0.07
CA HIS A 185 11.65 -11.75 0.62
C HIS A 185 11.33 -13.24 0.79
N ALA A 186 12.10 -14.16 0.23
CA ALA A 186 11.90 -15.62 0.34
C ALA A 186 10.46 -16.09 0.00
N TRP A 187 9.96 -15.78 -1.22
CA TRP A 187 8.58 -16.11 -1.69
C TRP A 187 8.56 -16.96 -2.95
#